data_30a4cb77eeb9dbdbeca91ef5c6affaf5
#
_entry.id   30a4cb77eeb9dbdbeca91ef5c6affaf5
#
_cell.length_a   1.000
_cell.length_b   1.000
_cell.length_c   1.000
_cell.angle_alpha   90.00
_cell.angle_beta   90.00
_cell.angle_gamma   90.00
#
_symmetry.space_group_name_H-M   'P 1'
#
loop_
_entity.id
_entity.type
_entity.pdbx_description
1 polymer ?
#
loop_
_entity_poly.entity_id
_entity_poly.type
_entity_poly.pdbx_seq_one_letter_code
_entity_poly.pdbx_strand_id
1 'polypeptide(L)'
;MSGLLAYVQDQQQYIGLLLLSHIQLTLLSVAIAVCIGVPLGLYISERERLLRPVMGFANLAQAIPSLALLGFLVPYMGIGAVTAVAMVVLYSLLPILKNTCTGLRNISADTLEAAKGIGMTDMQVLFKVRLPLALPVIMAGIRISSVTAVGLMTIAAYIGAGGLGTLVISGIQTDNPNMILAGAIPACCLALLMDFLMSKVETAVTPVSLRPASKKMSKESLERTKQHHKRILAVAGMIVIISSGYLLSH
;
A
#
# COMPACT_ATOMS: atom_id res chain seq x y z
N MET A 1 11.12 -0.28 29.48
CA MET A 1 11.81 -1.03 28.39
C MET A 1 12.15 -2.48 28.80
N SER A 2 12.48 -2.77 30.05
CA SER A 2 12.74 -4.13 30.55
C SER A 2 11.54 -5.10 30.34
N GLY A 3 10.31 -4.65 30.55
CA GLY A 3 9.13 -5.47 30.39
C GLY A 3 8.81 -5.89 28.94
N LEU A 4 9.05 -5.01 27.96
CA LEU A 4 8.86 -5.34 26.53
C LEU A 4 9.86 -6.38 26.05
N LEU A 5 11.15 -6.21 26.39
CA LEU A 5 12.18 -7.19 26.01
C LEU A 5 11.92 -8.56 26.62
N ALA A 6 11.56 -8.61 27.91
CA ALA A 6 11.18 -9.85 28.58
C ALA A 6 9.96 -10.50 27.91
N TYR A 7 8.92 -9.72 27.58
CA TYR A 7 7.73 -10.23 26.87
C TYR A 7 8.08 -10.78 25.48
N VAL A 8 8.92 -10.07 24.71
CA VAL A 8 9.33 -10.54 23.38
C VAL A 8 10.18 -11.81 23.46
N GLN A 9 11.07 -11.93 24.45
CA GLN A 9 11.88 -13.13 24.65
C GLN A 9 11.02 -14.34 25.05
N ASP A 10 10.05 -14.14 25.93
CA ASP A 10 9.13 -15.19 26.37
C ASP A 10 8.22 -15.67 25.23
N GLN A 11 7.73 -14.76 24.39
CA GLN A 11 6.75 -15.04 23.34
C GLN A 11 7.36 -15.08 21.92
N GLN A 12 8.69 -15.21 21.78
CA GLN A 12 9.38 -15.08 20.49
C GLN A 12 8.87 -16.05 19.41
N GLN A 13 8.55 -17.29 19.76
CA GLN A 13 8.01 -18.28 18.83
C GLN A 13 6.61 -17.89 18.34
N TYR A 14 5.75 -17.45 19.24
CA TYR A 14 4.40 -17.02 18.93
C TYR A 14 4.40 -15.76 18.05
N ILE A 15 5.23 -14.77 18.37
CA ILE A 15 5.40 -13.56 17.56
C ILE A 15 5.91 -13.91 16.16
N GLY A 16 6.86 -14.86 16.06
CA GLY A 16 7.38 -15.35 14.78
C GLY A 16 6.31 -15.99 13.89
N LEU A 17 5.44 -16.82 14.49
CA LEU A 17 4.31 -17.44 13.77
C LEU A 17 3.30 -16.40 13.29
N LEU A 18 2.98 -15.42 14.13
CA LEU A 18 2.08 -14.33 13.76
C LEU A 18 2.66 -13.44 12.65
N LEU A 19 3.97 -13.16 12.70
CA LEU A 19 4.67 -12.43 11.65
C LEU A 19 4.62 -13.19 10.33
N LEU A 20 4.90 -14.49 10.34
CA LEU A 20 4.86 -15.32 9.14
C LEU A 20 3.44 -15.35 8.54
N SER A 21 2.43 -15.57 9.36
CA SER A 21 1.01 -15.53 8.94
C SER A 21 0.65 -14.17 8.34
N HIS A 22 1.08 -13.07 8.99
CA HIS A 22 0.83 -11.71 8.50
C HIS A 22 1.43 -11.48 7.11
N ILE A 23 2.69 -11.91 6.90
CA ILE A 23 3.38 -11.83 5.61
C ILE A 23 2.64 -12.65 4.56
N GLN A 24 2.30 -13.90 4.86
CA GLN A 24 1.63 -14.80 3.92
C GLN A 24 0.28 -14.23 3.46
N LEU A 25 -0.57 -13.81 4.40
CA LEU A 25 -1.89 -13.27 4.09
C LEU A 25 -1.80 -11.94 3.31
N THR A 26 -0.85 -11.08 3.66
CA THR A 26 -0.61 -9.82 2.95
C THR A 26 -0.15 -10.08 1.52
N LEU A 27 0.86 -10.92 1.32
CA LEU A 27 1.39 -11.24 -0.01
C LEU A 27 0.35 -11.93 -0.88
N LEU A 28 -0.42 -12.88 -0.32
CA LEU A 28 -1.51 -13.55 -1.03
C LEU A 28 -2.55 -12.53 -1.51
N SER A 29 -2.99 -11.63 -0.63
CA SER A 29 -3.98 -10.61 -0.97
C SER A 29 -3.49 -9.68 -2.07
N VAL A 30 -2.25 -9.19 -1.97
CA VAL A 30 -1.65 -8.31 -2.98
C VAL A 30 -1.47 -9.04 -4.31
N ALA A 31 -1.02 -10.30 -4.28
CA ALA A 31 -0.86 -11.10 -5.50
C ALA A 31 -2.20 -11.29 -6.23
N ILE A 32 -3.27 -11.63 -5.51
CA ILE A 32 -4.62 -11.74 -6.08
C ILE A 32 -5.05 -10.38 -6.66
N ALA A 33 -4.86 -9.29 -5.91
CA ALA A 33 -5.23 -7.96 -6.36
C ALA A 33 -4.45 -7.52 -7.62
N VAL A 34 -3.18 -7.88 -7.75
CA VAL A 34 -2.36 -7.63 -8.94
C VAL A 34 -2.85 -8.47 -10.12
N CYS A 35 -3.09 -9.77 -9.91
CA CYS A 35 -3.58 -10.68 -10.94
C CYS A 35 -4.94 -10.27 -11.51
N ILE A 36 -5.78 -9.62 -10.73
CA ILE A 36 -7.09 -9.10 -11.16
C ILE A 36 -6.95 -7.66 -11.66
N GLY A 37 -6.29 -6.80 -10.88
CA GLY A 37 -6.28 -5.35 -11.09
C GLY A 37 -5.49 -4.92 -12.31
N VAL A 38 -4.33 -5.53 -12.57
CA VAL A 38 -3.52 -5.17 -13.75
C VAL A 38 -4.21 -5.58 -15.06
N PRO A 39 -4.66 -6.84 -15.27
CA PRO A 39 -5.38 -7.20 -16.50
C PRO A 39 -6.68 -6.43 -16.68
N LEU A 40 -7.44 -6.22 -15.60
CA LEU A 40 -8.66 -5.41 -15.67
C LEU A 40 -8.34 -3.97 -16.04
N GLY A 41 -7.30 -3.36 -15.44
CA GLY A 41 -6.84 -2.02 -15.77
C GLY A 41 -6.39 -1.88 -17.24
N LEU A 42 -5.66 -2.88 -17.76
CA LEU A 42 -5.30 -2.94 -19.19
C LEU A 42 -6.56 -2.94 -20.06
N TYR A 43 -7.52 -3.80 -19.75
CA TYR A 43 -8.74 -3.96 -20.53
C TYR A 43 -9.64 -2.70 -20.54
N ILE A 44 -9.82 -2.06 -19.38
CA ILE A 44 -10.72 -0.90 -19.25
C ILE A 44 -10.05 0.42 -19.67
N SER A 45 -8.71 0.50 -19.72
CA SER A 45 -7.99 1.73 -20.05
C SER A 45 -8.34 2.29 -21.43
N GLU A 46 -8.70 1.42 -22.37
CA GLU A 46 -9.09 1.77 -23.75
C GLU A 46 -10.61 2.01 -23.93
N ARG A 47 -11.40 1.71 -22.89
CA ARG A 47 -12.86 1.70 -23.00
C ARG A 47 -13.48 2.71 -22.03
N GLU A 48 -13.64 3.95 -22.47
CA GLU A 48 -14.21 5.01 -21.62
C GLU A 48 -15.57 4.66 -21.01
N ARG A 49 -16.40 3.89 -21.73
CA ARG A 49 -17.71 3.45 -21.24
C ARG A 49 -17.60 2.57 -20.00
N LEU A 50 -16.53 1.78 -19.86
CA LEU A 50 -16.28 0.91 -18.71
C LEU A 50 -15.42 1.58 -17.64
N LEU A 51 -14.52 2.48 -18.04
CA LEU A 51 -13.57 3.14 -17.13
C LEU A 51 -14.32 3.92 -16.04
N ARG A 52 -15.27 4.78 -16.43
CA ARG A 52 -16.00 5.63 -15.47
C ARG A 52 -16.76 4.82 -14.42
N PRO A 53 -17.61 3.83 -14.75
CA PRO A 53 -18.34 3.07 -13.74
C PRO A 53 -17.43 2.19 -12.88
N VAL A 54 -16.39 1.55 -13.47
CA VAL A 54 -15.46 0.71 -12.70
C VAL A 54 -14.66 1.55 -11.71
N MET A 55 -14.15 2.72 -12.12
CA MET A 55 -13.45 3.64 -11.23
C MET A 55 -14.39 4.23 -10.17
N GLY A 56 -15.63 4.51 -10.52
CA GLY A 56 -16.66 4.95 -9.56
C GLY A 56 -16.93 3.90 -8.49
N PHE A 57 -17.11 2.65 -8.89
CA PHE A 57 -17.31 1.53 -7.96
C PHE A 57 -16.09 1.31 -7.06
N ALA A 58 -14.89 1.33 -7.62
CA ALA A 58 -13.67 1.18 -6.86
C ALA A 58 -13.47 2.33 -5.85
N ASN A 59 -13.78 3.58 -6.23
CA ASN A 59 -13.75 4.72 -5.30
C ASN A 59 -14.78 4.56 -4.17
N LEU A 60 -15.99 4.08 -4.46
CA LEU A 60 -17.01 3.79 -3.44
C LEU A 60 -16.53 2.71 -2.47
N ALA A 61 -15.91 1.64 -2.97
CA ALA A 61 -15.38 0.57 -2.13
C ALA A 61 -14.32 1.08 -1.14
N GLN A 62 -13.47 2.03 -1.54
CA GLN A 62 -12.49 2.64 -0.63
C GLN A 62 -13.09 3.67 0.34
N ALA A 63 -14.25 4.23 0.03
CA ALA A 63 -14.92 5.15 0.95
C ALA A 63 -15.56 4.43 2.14
N ILE A 64 -15.81 3.13 2.02
CA ILE A 64 -16.34 2.31 3.12
C ILE A 64 -15.24 2.12 4.18
N PRO A 65 -15.47 2.41 5.47
CA PRO A 65 -14.49 2.09 6.51
C PRO A 65 -14.14 0.59 6.53
N SER A 66 -12.86 0.25 6.65
CA SER A 66 -12.39 -1.15 6.56
C SER A 66 -13.06 -2.08 7.57
N LEU A 67 -13.29 -1.61 8.79
CA LEU A 67 -14.01 -2.37 9.82
C LEU A 67 -15.48 -2.61 9.44
N ALA A 68 -16.13 -1.62 8.82
CA ALA A 68 -17.49 -1.77 8.35
C ALA A 68 -17.60 -2.76 7.19
N LEU A 69 -16.61 -2.75 6.27
CA LEU A 69 -16.54 -3.73 5.19
C LEU A 69 -16.32 -5.14 5.73
N LEU A 70 -15.47 -5.32 6.75
CA LEU A 70 -15.32 -6.61 7.43
C LEU A 70 -16.67 -7.08 8.01
N GLY A 71 -17.35 -6.21 8.75
CA GLY A 71 -18.68 -6.51 9.31
C GLY A 71 -19.72 -6.90 8.26
N PHE A 72 -19.64 -6.27 7.07
CA PHE A 72 -20.48 -6.61 5.94
C PHE A 72 -20.13 -7.98 5.32
N LEU A 73 -18.86 -8.32 5.20
CA LEU A 73 -18.41 -9.57 4.58
C LEU A 73 -18.58 -10.80 5.48
N VAL A 74 -18.45 -10.64 6.80
CA VAL A 74 -18.52 -11.75 7.77
C VAL A 74 -19.78 -12.62 7.65
N PRO A 75 -21.00 -12.07 7.49
CA PRO A 75 -22.21 -12.88 7.33
C PRO A 75 -22.19 -13.80 6.09
N TYR A 76 -21.44 -13.45 5.07
CA TYR A 76 -21.40 -14.19 3.79
C TYR A 76 -20.20 -15.13 3.70
N MET A 77 -19.06 -14.74 4.26
CA MET A 77 -17.79 -15.47 4.11
C MET A 77 -17.29 -16.10 5.41
N GLY A 78 -17.94 -15.79 6.54
CA GLY A 78 -17.51 -16.21 7.87
C GLY A 78 -16.39 -15.34 8.45
N ILE A 79 -15.92 -15.71 9.64
CA ILE A 79 -14.77 -15.09 10.32
C ILE A 79 -13.47 -15.74 9.84
N GLY A 80 -12.36 -15.02 9.92
CA GLY A 80 -11.02 -15.56 9.70
C GLY A 80 -10.32 -15.07 8.43
N ALA A 81 -9.31 -15.81 7.99
CA ALA A 81 -8.36 -15.41 6.97
C ALA A 81 -9.00 -15.15 5.58
N VAL A 82 -10.00 -15.93 5.19
CA VAL A 82 -10.65 -15.80 3.86
C VAL A 82 -11.32 -14.43 3.71
N THR A 83 -12.10 -14.03 4.70
CA THR A 83 -12.79 -12.72 4.73
C THR A 83 -11.79 -11.58 4.81
N ALA A 84 -10.71 -11.74 5.56
CA ALA A 84 -9.62 -10.79 5.64
C ALA A 84 -8.94 -10.58 4.29
N VAL A 85 -8.57 -11.67 3.60
CA VAL A 85 -7.98 -11.64 2.26
C VAL A 85 -8.92 -10.95 1.28
N ALA A 86 -10.21 -11.29 1.28
CA ALA A 86 -11.21 -10.65 0.42
C ALA A 86 -11.29 -9.13 0.63
N MET A 87 -11.33 -8.68 1.88
CA MET A 87 -11.29 -7.25 2.21
C MET A 87 -10.02 -6.58 1.68
N VAL A 88 -8.85 -7.15 1.98
CA VAL A 88 -7.56 -6.57 1.57
C VAL A 88 -7.44 -6.53 0.04
N VAL A 89 -7.91 -7.57 -0.67
CA VAL A 89 -7.98 -7.59 -2.15
C VAL A 89 -8.82 -6.43 -2.67
N LEU A 90 -10.04 -6.23 -2.14
CA LEU A 90 -10.93 -5.14 -2.57
C LEU A 90 -10.28 -3.76 -2.41
N TYR A 91 -9.64 -3.50 -1.28
CA TYR A 91 -8.94 -2.23 -1.04
C TYR A 91 -7.69 -2.05 -1.92
N SER A 92 -6.99 -3.13 -2.19
CA SER A 92 -5.78 -3.11 -3.03
C SER A 92 -6.08 -2.92 -4.51
N LEU A 93 -7.27 -3.35 -4.96
CA LEU A 93 -7.67 -3.23 -6.36
C LEU A 93 -7.68 -1.79 -6.87
N LEU A 94 -8.21 -0.83 -6.08
CA LEU A 94 -8.34 0.55 -6.56
C LEU A 94 -7.00 1.22 -6.90
N PRO A 95 -5.97 1.25 -6.02
CA PRO A 95 -4.69 1.84 -6.37
C PRO A 95 -4.06 1.16 -7.59
N ILE A 96 -4.18 -0.16 -7.71
CA ILE A 96 -3.65 -0.92 -8.85
C ILE A 96 -4.38 -0.55 -10.13
N LEU A 97 -5.71 -0.59 -10.14
CA LEU A 97 -6.54 -0.20 -11.29
C LEU A 97 -6.27 1.24 -11.72
N LYS A 98 -6.33 2.18 -10.77
CA LYS A 98 -6.13 3.60 -11.02
C LYS A 98 -4.78 3.88 -11.65
N ASN A 99 -3.71 3.33 -11.07
CA ASN A 99 -2.36 3.53 -11.58
C ASN A 99 -2.14 2.82 -12.91
N THR A 100 -2.70 1.63 -13.11
CA THR A 100 -2.64 0.93 -14.41
C THR A 100 -3.31 1.75 -15.50
N CYS A 101 -4.53 2.21 -15.28
CA CYS A 101 -5.24 3.05 -16.25
C CYS A 101 -4.52 4.38 -16.50
N THR A 102 -4.04 5.06 -15.45
CA THR A 102 -3.32 6.32 -15.56
C THR A 102 -2.01 6.15 -16.34
N GLY A 103 -1.24 5.11 -16.03
CA GLY A 103 0.02 4.82 -16.72
C GLY A 103 -0.17 4.59 -18.22
N LEU A 104 -1.21 3.85 -18.61
CA LEU A 104 -1.50 3.56 -20.01
C LEU A 104 -2.07 4.75 -20.78
N ARG A 105 -2.85 5.60 -20.13
CA ARG A 105 -3.50 6.76 -20.75
C ARG A 105 -2.59 7.99 -20.88
N ASN A 106 -1.55 8.06 -20.06
CA ASN A 106 -0.59 9.17 -20.08
C ASN A 106 0.49 9.03 -21.17
N ILE A 107 0.45 7.96 -21.97
CA ILE A 107 1.36 7.79 -23.11
C ILE A 107 0.93 8.76 -24.22
N SER A 108 1.90 9.53 -24.75
CA SER A 108 1.62 10.51 -25.79
C SER A 108 1.07 9.88 -27.07
N ALA A 109 0.13 10.56 -27.71
CA ALA A 109 -0.44 10.15 -28.99
C ALA A 109 0.65 9.97 -30.05
N ASP A 110 1.62 10.89 -30.11
CA ASP A 110 2.74 10.84 -31.05
C ASP A 110 3.55 9.53 -30.94
N THR A 111 3.77 9.04 -29.70
CA THR A 111 4.47 7.76 -29.49
C THR A 111 3.67 6.59 -30.06
N LEU A 112 2.34 6.62 -29.89
CA LEU A 112 1.47 5.55 -30.40
C LEU A 112 1.33 5.62 -31.92
N GLU A 113 1.25 6.83 -32.51
CA GLU A 113 1.23 7.04 -33.95
C GLU A 113 2.55 6.62 -34.60
N ALA A 114 3.69 6.97 -34.00
CA ALA A 114 5.00 6.52 -34.48
C ALA A 114 5.12 4.98 -34.49
N ALA A 115 4.65 4.31 -33.42
CA ALA A 115 4.66 2.84 -33.35
C ALA A 115 3.77 2.22 -34.44
N LYS A 116 2.59 2.79 -34.70
CA LYS A 116 1.70 2.34 -35.79
C LYS A 116 2.28 2.65 -37.17
N GLY A 117 2.92 3.84 -37.32
CA GLY A 117 3.55 4.23 -38.59
C GLY A 117 4.67 3.31 -39.06
N ILE A 118 5.39 2.66 -38.14
CA ILE A 118 6.40 1.63 -38.47
C ILE A 118 5.79 0.22 -38.64
N GLY A 119 4.46 0.11 -38.68
CA GLY A 119 3.75 -1.15 -38.96
C GLY A 119 3.56 -2.08 -37.78
N MET A 120 3.65 -1.61 -36.51
CA MET A 120 3.37 -2.44 -35.35
C MET A 120 1.89 -2.79 -35.25
N THR A 121 1.59 -4.06 -34.98
CA THR A 121 0.23 -4.51 -34.65
C THR A 121 -0.19 -4.02 -33.28
N ASP A 122 -1.50 -3.95 -33.00
CA ASP A 122 -2.02 -3.47 -31.70
C ASP A 122 -1.44 -4.25 -30.50
N MET A 123 -1.25 -5.57 -30.66
CA MET A 123 -0.61 -6.40 -29.62
C MET A 123 0.87 -6.05 -29.43
N GLN A 124 1.58 -5.76 -30.54
CA GLN A 124 2.98 -5.31 -30.44
C GLN A 124 3.07 -3.93 -29.78
N VAL A 125 2.17 -3.01 -30.13
CA VAL A 125 2.07 -1.69 -29.47
C VAL A 125 1.80 -1.87 -27.98
N LEU A 126 0.87 -2.75 -27.59
CA LEU A 126 0.55 -2.98 -26.20
C LEU A 126 1.76 -3.52 -25.42
N PHE A 127 2.38 -4.61 -25.86
CA PHE A 127 3.43 -5.28 -25.08
C PHE A 127 4.82 -4.65 -25.23
N LYS A 128 5.15 -4.03 -26.39
CA LYS A 128 6.48 -3.48 -26.65
C LYS A 128 6.59 -1.98 -26.38
N VAL A 129 5.45 -1.26 -26.34
CA VAL A 129 5.44 0.20 -26.16
C VAL A 129 4.65 0.58 -24.92
N ARG A 130 3.34 0.30 -24.91
CA ARG A 130 2.45 0.81 -23.85
C ARG A 130 2.75 0.23 -22.49
N LEU A 131 2.85 -1.09 -22.37
CA LEU A 131 3.08 -1.75 -21.09
C LEU A 131 4.45 -1.36 -20.48
N PRO A 132 5.58 -1.38 -21.22
CA PRO A 132 6.86 -0.93 -20.67
C PRO A 132 6.86 0.55 -20.24
N LEU A 133 6.19 1.43 -21.00
CA LEU A 133 6.09 2.86 -20.65
C LEU A 133 5.18 3.11 -19.44
N ALA A 134 4.11 2.33 -19.28
CA ALA A 134 3.19 2.43 -18.15
C ALA A 134 3.72 1.75 -16.86
N LEU A 135 4.70 0.85 -16.99
CA LEU A 135 5.17 -0.01 -15.91
C LEU A 135 5.59 0.73 -14.64
N PRO A 136 6.31 1.87 -14.70
CA PRO A 136 6.65 2.62 -13.48
C PRO A 136 5.41 3.08 -12.70
N VAL A 137 4.37 3.52 -13.39
CA VAL A 137 3.14 3.99 -12.77
C VAL A 137 2.32 2.82 -12.23
N ILE A 138 2.29 1.69 -12.95
CA ILE A 138 1.66 0.44 -12.48
C ILE A 138 2.34 -0.03 -11.18
N MET A 139 3.67 -0.06 -11.17
CA MET A 139 4.44 -0.47 -9.98
C MET A 139 4.22 0.45 -8.79
N ALA A 140 4.07 1.76 -9.01
CA ALA A 140 3.70 2.70 -7.95
C ALA A 140 2.34 2.32 -7.32
N GLY A 141 1.34 1.92 -8.12
CA GLY A 141 0.06 1.43 -7.63
C GLY A 141 0.17 0.15 -6.81
N ILE A 142 0.96 -0.82 -7.27
CA ILE A 142 1.24 -2.08 -6.56
C ILE A 142 1.96 -1.80 -5.24
N ARG A 143 2.92 -0.89 -5.22
CA ARG A 143 3.65 -0.47 -4.02
C ARG A 143 2.72 0.14 -2.97
N ILE A 144 1.86 1.10 -3.37
CA ILE A 144 0.86 1.70 -2.49
C ILE A 144 -0.05 0.62 -1.89
N SER A 145 -0.56 -0.28 -2.72
CA SER A 145 -1.42 -1.39 -2.28
C SER A 145 -0.71 -2.33 -1.31
N SER A 146 0.56 -2.66 -1.56
CA SER A 146 1.34 -3.56 -0.71
C SER A 146 1.55 -3.00 0.70
N VAL A 147 1.88 -1.71 0.80
CA VAL A 147 2.07 -1.05 2.11
C VAL A 147 0.73 -0.93 2.85
N THR A 148 -0.33 -0.51 2.14
CA THR A 148 -1.67 -0.39 2.73
C THR A 148 -2.20 -1.76 3.20
N ALA A 149 -1.92 -2.84 2.47
CA ALA A 149 -2.34 -4.19 2.81
C ALA A 149 -1.78 -4.66 4.15
N VAL A 150 -0.56 -4.29 4.53
CA VAL A 150 0.00 -4.59 5.86
C VAL A 150 -0.86 -3.97 6.97
N GLY A 151 -1.23 -2.70 6.82
CA GLY A 151 -2.09 -2.01 7.81
C GLY A 151 -3.50 -2.62 7.89
N LEU A 152 -4.11 -2.92 6.74
CA LEU A 152 -5.43 -3.55 6.67
C LEU A 152 -5.44 -4.95 7.28
N MET A 153 -4.39 -5.73 7.06
CA MET A 153 -4.25 -7.06 7.66
C MET A 153 -4.12 -7.00 9.19
N THR A 154 -3.55 -5.91 9.74
CA THR A 154 -3.56 -5.67 11.20
C THR A 154 -4.99 -5.50 11.72
N ILE A 155 -5.85 -4.78 11.01
CA ILE A 155 -7.26 -4.58 11.37
C ILE A 155 -8.05 -5.90 11.23
N ALA A 156 -7.72 -6.74 10.25
CA ALA A 156 -8.39 -8.02 10.02
C ALA A 156 -8.28 -9.01 11.19
N ALA A 157 -7.36 -8.80 12.11
CA ALA A 157 -7.26 -9.58 13.35
C ALA A 157 -8.52 -9.46 14.23
N TYR A 158 -9.35 -8.41 14.09
CA TYR A 158 -10.65 -8.29 14.77
C TYR A 158 -11.61 -9.44 14.44
N ILE A 159 -11.49 -10.04 13.28
CA ILE A 159 -12.32 -11.18 12.86
C ILE A 159 -11.55 -12.52 12.94
N GLY A 160 -10.47 -12.58 13.73
CA GLY A 160 -9.70 -13.80 13.92
C GLY A 160 -8.86 -14.21 12.71
N ALA A 161 -8.48 -13.28 11.83
CA ALA A 161 -7.63 -13.58 10.68
C ALA A 161 -6.20 -13.96 11.04
N GLY A 162 -5.78 -13.71 12.28
CA GLY A 162 -4.40 -13.92 12.72
C GLY A 162 -3.47 -12.76 12.40
N GLY A 163 -2.17 -13.05 12.32
CA GLY A 163 -1.14 -12.05 12.07
C GLY A 163 -0.83 -11.18 13.28
N LEU A 164 0.09 -10.21 13.10
CA LEU A 164 0.58 -9.33 14.18
C LEU A 164 -0.52 -8.48 14.83
N GLY A 165 -1.62 -8.22 14.10
CA GLY A 165 -2.78 -7.52 14.64
C GLY A 165 -3.40 -8.21 15.83
N THR A 166 -3.29 -9.53 15.96
CA THR A 166 -3.78 -10.29 17.11
C THR A 166 -3.16 -9.79 18.42
N LEU A 167 -1.84 -9.55 18.43
CA LEU A 167 -1.16 -9.00 19.61
C LEU A 167 -1.63 -7.58 19.93
N VAL A 168 -1.81 -6.75 18.90
CA VAL A 168 -2.26 -5.36 19.09
C VAL A 168 -3.66 -5.34 19.70
N ILE A 169 -4.59 -6.09 19.13
CA ILE A 169 -5.99 -6.11 19.59
C ILE A 169 -6.12 -6.74 20.97
N SER A 170 -5.48 -7.89 21.19
CA SER A 170 -5.48 -8.53 22.50
C SER A 170 -4.82 -7.66 23.57
N GLY A 171 -3.73 -6.95 23.21
CA GLY A 171 -3.07 -6.01 24.10
C GLY A 171 -3.97 -4.82 24.48
N ILE A 172 -4.78 -4.31 23.52
CA ILE A 172 -5.77 -3.26 23.80
C ILE A 172 -6.86 -3.80 24.74
N GLN A 173 -7.36 -5.01 24.49
CA GLN A 173 -8.43 -5.62 25.29
C GLN A 173 -8.00 -5.95 26.72
N THR A 174 -6.72 -6.26 26.93
CA THR A 174 -6.14 -6.62 28.22
C THR A 174 -5.38 -5.49 28.91
N ASP A 175 -5.41 -4.28 28.33
CA ASP A 175 -4.64 -3.11 28.81
C ASP A 175 -3.14 -3.42 29.01
N ASN A 176 -2.56 -4.15 28.06
CA ASN A 176 -1.15 -4.57 28.11
C ASN A 176 -0.30 -3.85 27.05
N PRO A 177 0.39 -2.74 27.41
CA PRO A 177 1.20 -1.97 26.48
C PRO A 177 2.36 -2.77 25.84
N ASN A 178 2.94 -3.73 26.59
CA ASN A 178 4.04 -4.55 26.05
C ASN A 178 3.55 -5.45 24.90
N MET A 179 2.35 -6.01 25.04
CA MET A 179 1.72 -6.82 24.01
C MET A 179 1.35 -6.00 22.77
N ILE A 180 0.82 -4.78 22.97
CA ILE A 180 0.53 -3.85 21.86
C ILE A 180 1.81 -3.53 21.08
N LEU A 181 2.88 -3.17 21.79
CA LEU A 181 4.16 -2.82 21.16
C LEU A 181 4.81 -4.01 20.46
N ALA A 182 4.71 -5.21 21.07
CA ALA A 182 5.24 -6.44 20.47
C ALA A 182 4.55 -6.81 19.14
N GLY A 183 3.31 -6.38 18.92
CA GLY A 183 2.61 -6.52 17.64
C GLY A 183 2.84 -5.35 16.70
N ALA A 184 2.76 -4.11 17.22
CA ALA A 184 2.80 -2.89 16.41
C ALA A 184 4.18 -2.61 15.82
N ILE A 185 5.27 -2.81 16.59
CA ILE A 185 6.63 -2.53 16.10
C ILE A 185 6.99 -3.43 14.91
N PRO A 186 6.84 -4.78 14.98
CA PRO A 186 7.09 -5.63 13.82
C PRO A 186 6.17 -5.34 12.64
N ALA A 187 4.90 -4.97 12.86
CA ALA A 187 3.99 -4.58 11.79
C ALA A 187 4.45 -3.31 11.06
N CYS A 188 4.90 -2.28 11.80
CA CYS A 188 5.50 -1.08 11.21
C CYS A 188 6.78 -1.40 10.43
N CYS A 189 7.66 -2.21 11.01
CA CYS A 189 8.89 -2.65 10.33
C CYS A 189 8.56 -3.42 9.03
N LEU A 190 7.54 -4.28 9.07
CA LEU A 190 7.07 -5.01 7.89
C LEU A 190 6.55 -4.06 6.81
N ALA A 191 5.77 -3.05 7.17
CA ALA A 191 5.28 -2.05 6.21
C ALA A 191 6.42 -1.29 5.54
N LEU A 192 7.44 -0.85 6.32
CA LEU A 192 8.63 -0.19 5.79
C LEU A 192 9.46 -1.12 4.91
N LEU A 193 9.59 -2.39 5.30
CA LEU A 193 10.29 -3.41 4.50
C LEU A 193 9.57 -3.65 3.18
N MET A 194 8.24 -3.76 3.20
CA MET A 194 7.43 -3.90 1.98
C MET A 194 7.59 -2.71 1.05
N ASP A 195 7.57 -1.48 1.58
CA ASP A 195 7.82 -0.27 0.81
C ASP A 195 9.20 -0.29 0.14
N PHE A 196 10.23 -0.63 0.92
CA PHE A 196 11.60 -0.73 0.43
C PHE A 196 11.77 -1.81 -0.65
N LEU A 197 11.22 -3.00 -0.43
CA LEU A 197 11.30 -4.11 -1.39
C LEU A 197 10.55 -3.76 -2.69
N MET A 198 9.34 -3.21 -2.59
CA MET A 198 8.55 -2.80 -3.76
C MET A 198 9.25 -1.68 -4.54
N SER A 199 9.90 -0.73 -3.85
CA SER A 199 10.73 0.31 -4.50
C SER A 199 11.92 -0.29 -5.27
N LYS A 200 12.55 -1.33 -4.75
CA LYS A 200 13.62 -2.05 -5.47
C LYS A 200 13.09 -2.80 -6.70
N VAL A 201 11.96 -3.48 -6.55
CA VAL A 201 11.29 -4.16 -7.66
C VAL A 201 10.89 -3.15 -8.74
N GLU A 202 10.26 -2.04 -8.35
CA GLU A 202 9.90 -0.93 -9.25
C GLU A 202 11.12 -0.46 -10.06
N THR A 203 12.25 -0.20 -9.38
CA THR A 203 13.48 0.24 -10.02
C THR A 203 14.07 -0.83 -10.96
N ALA A 204 14.00 -2.11 -10.59
CA ALA A 204 14.53 -3.21 -11.38
C ALA A 204 13.74 -3.44 -12.67
N VAL A 205 12.40 -3.32 -12.59
CA VAL A 205 11.49 -3.58 -13.71
C VAL A 205 11.36 -2.34 -14.63
N THR A 206 11.59 -1.13 -14.11
CA THR A 206 11.53 0.11 -14.90
C THR A 206 12.73 0.18 -15.87
N PRO A 207 12.46 0.32 -17.21
CA PRO A 207 13.52 0.51 -18.18
C PRO A 207 14.44 1.68 -17.83
N VAL A 208 15.74 1.53 -18.08
CA VAL A 208 16.77 2.55 -17.71
C VAL A 208 16.46 3.93 -18.29
N SER A 209 15.87 3.97 -19.50
CA SER A 209 15.47 5.21 -20.19
C SER A 209 14.32 5.97 -19.51
N LEU A 210 13.53 5.27 -18.69
CA LEU A 210 12.36 5.84 -17.98
C LEU A 210 12.66 6.07 -16.49
N ARG A 211 13.83 5.62 -16.01
CA ARG A 211 14.22 5.93 -14.63
C ARG A 211 14.35 7.45 -14.50
N PRO A 212 13.70 8.07 -13.49
CA PRO A 212 13.94 9.48 -13.25
C PRO A 212 15.45 9.65 -13.16
N ALA A 213 16.01 10.47 -14.06
CA ALA A 213 17.42 10.83 -13.99
C ALA A 213 17.67 11.20 -12.53
N SER A 214 18.63 10.50 -11.89
CA SER A 214 19.00 10.81 -10.51
C SER A 214 19.15 12.33 -10.48
N LYS A 215 18.15 13.03 -9.93
CA LYS A 215 18.17 14.47 -9.81
C LYS A 215 19.38 14.70 -8.91
N LYS A 216 20.53 15.02 -9.49
CA LYS A 216 21.59 15.70 -8.75
C LYS A 216 20.88 16.92 -8.19
N MET A 217 20.40 16.77 -6.95
CA MET A 217 19.71 17.86 -6.26
C MET A 217 20.69 19.00 -6.28
N SER A 218 20.36 20.05 -7.01
CA SER A 218 21.12 21.29 -6.98
C SER A 218 21.29 21.65 -5.51
N LYS A 219 22.45 22.15 -5.11
CA LYS A 219 22.70 22.59 -3.72
C LYS A 219 21.57 23.47 -3.21
N GLU A 220 20.96 24.24 -4.10
CA GLU A 220 19.83 25.14 -3.83
C GLU A 220 18.52 24.37 -3.52
N SER A 221 18.24 23.25 -4.16
CA SER A 221 17.08 22.40 -3.83
C SER A 221 17.29 21.64 -2.52
N LEU A 222 18.52 21.29 -2.19
CA LEU A 222 18.87 20.69 -0.89
C LEU A 222 18.68 21.69 0.27
N GLU A 223 19.05 22.93 0.07
CA GLU A 223 18.86 23.98 1.06
C GLU A 223 17.38 24.34 1.25
N ARG A 224 16.62 24.42 0.16
CA ARG A 224 15.15 24.62 0.22
C ARG A 224 14.46 23.48 0.97
N THR A 225 14.85 22.23 0.72
CA THR A 225 14.31 21.05 1.43
C THR A 225 14.68 21.06 2.92
N LYS A 226 15.93 21.43 3.26
CA LYS A 226 16.37 21.58 4.66
C LYS A 226 15.61 22.71 5.38
N GLN A 227 15.34 23.81 4.69
CA GLN A 227 14.61 24.93 5.24
C GLN A 227 13.12 24.61 5.44
N HIS A 228 12.53 23.82 4.51
CA HIS A 228 11.16 23.30 4.65
C HIS A 228 11.04 22.32 5.82
N HIS A 229 12.01 21.41 5.99
CA HIS A 229 12.05 20.49 7.14
C HIS A 229 12.18 21.21 8.47
N LYS A 230 13.03 22.26 8.56
CA LYS A 230 13.15 23.08 9.77
C LYS A 230 11.84 23.81 10.10
N ARG A 231 11.12 24.31 9.09
CA ARG A 231 9.80 24.94 9.29
C ARG A 231 8.74 23.93 9.77
N ILE A 232 8.70 22.75 9.21
CA ILE A 232 7.77 21.69 9.63
C ILE A 232 8.07 21.27 11.08
N LEU A 233 9.33 21.06 11.43
CA LEU A 233 9.75 20.74 12.79
C LEU A 233 9.43 21.86 13.79
N ALA A 234 9.58 23.13 13.40
CA ALA A 234 9.22 24.29 14.23
C ALA A 234 7.70 24.36 14.46
N VAL A 235 6.89 24.12 13.42
CA VAL A 235 5.41 24.08 13.52
C VAL A 235 4.97 22.88 14.36
N ALA A 236 5.53 21.70 14.15
CA ALA A 236 5.24 20.53 14.97
C ALA A 236 5.62 20.74 16.45
N GLY A 237 6.79 21.34 16.71
CA GLY A 237 7.21 21.70 18.06
C GLY A 237 6.27 22.73 18.73
N MET A 238 5.78 23.70 17.95
CA MET A 238 4.84 24.72 18.46
C MET A 238 3.48 24.07 18.80
N ILE A 239 2.99 23.13 17.98
CA ILE A 239 1.75 22.38 18.25
C ILE A 239 1.89 21.55 19.54
N VAL A 240 3.02 20.89 19.74
CA VAL A 240 3.30 20.10 20.96
C VAL A 240 3.36 20.99 22.20
N ILE A 241 3.99 22.18 22.13
CA ILE A 241 4.06 23.13 23.24
C ILE A 241 2.67 23.68 23.57
N ILE A 242 1.86 24.04 22.57
CA ILE A 242 0.50 24.52 22.77
C ILE A 242 -0.39 23.43 23.39
N SER A 243 -0.29 22.18 22.89
CA SER A 243 -1.07 21.07 23.43
C SER A 243 -0.66 20.71 24.86
N SER A 244 0.63 20.76 25.19
CA SER A 244 1.10 20.52 26.56
C SER A 244 0.72 21.65 27.51
N GLY A 245 0.72 22.90 27.05
CA GLY A 245 0.26 24.06 27.83
C GLY A 245 -1.24 23.99 28.14
N TYR A 246 -2.04 23.50 27.20
CA TYR A 246 -3.49 23.32 27.40
C TYR A 246 -3.80 22.18 28.40
N LEU A 247 -2.99 21.09 28.40
CA LEU A 247 -3.10 19.98 29.35
C LEU A 247 -2.67 20.34 30.78
N LEU A 248 -1.80 21.36 30.97
CA LEU A 248 -1.34 21.81 32.29
C LEU A 248 -2.21 22.93 32.87
N SER A 249 -3.13 23.52 32.09
CA SER A 249 -4.04 24.59 32.53
C SER A 249 -5.44 24.07 32.92
N HIS A 250 -5.70 22.78 32.78
CA HIS A 250 -6.91 22.09 33.21
C HIS A 250 -6.57 20.83 34.02
#